data_ab683f40ac581ff5854391a60f8e04b3
#
_entry.id   ab683f40ac581ff5854391a60f8e04b3
#
_cell.length_a   1.000
_cell.length_b   1.000
_cell.length_c   1.000
_cell.angle_alpha   90.00
_cell.angle_beta   90.00
_cell.angle_gamma   90.00
#
_symmetry.space_group_name_H-M   'P 1'
#
loop_
_entity.id
_entity.type
_entity.pdbx_description
1 polymer ?
#
loop_
_entity_poly.entity_id
_entity_poly.type
_entity_poly.pdbx_seq_one_letter_code
_entity_poly.pdbx_strand_id
1 'polypeptide(L)'
;MSKIHDMSSFGYRDVPSEVKTRLVRSVFDSVAPHYDVMNDLMSGGLHRLWKDALINWLRPSPAMTLLDVAGGTGDIARRFKHAGGGNVTVCDINESMLKIGRDRALNLGMIEGFDWCIGNAEQLPFEDLSTDSYSVAFGLRNVTRLEVALSEARRVLKPGGHLLCLEFSHVTLPWLARLYEKYSFSVLPFLGSWVAKDAESYRYLAESIRRFPTQPELARMMQDAGFAGITWRNLSSGIVALHSAWRI
;
A
#
# COMPACT_ATOMS: atom_id res chain seq x y z
N MET A 1 0.59 -32.48 -18.53
CA MET A 1 0.13 -31.89 -17.25
C MET A 1 -0.22 -30.44 -17.52
N SER A 2 -1.50 -30.10 -17.58
CA SER A 2 -1.97 -28.72 -17.76
C SER A 2 -1.53 -27.93 -16.54
N LYS A 3 -0.70 -26.87 -16.74
CA LYS A 3 -0.45 -25.86 -15.71
C LYS A 3 -1.78 -25.19 -15.43
N ILE A 4 -2.41 -25.51 -14.30
CA ILE A 4 -3.49 -24.70 -13.76
C ILE A 4 -2.82 -23.35 -13.49
N HIS A 5 -3.03 -22.37 -14.37
CA HIS A 5 -2.55 -21.02 -14.13
C HIS A 5 -3.31 -20.49 -12.92
N ASP A 6 -2.57 -20.18 -11.85
CA ASP A 6 -3.08 -19.48 -10.69
C ASP A 6 -3.62 -18.12 -11.18
N MET A 7 -4.95 -17.93 -11.08
CA MET A 7 -5.65 -16.75 -11.61
C MET A 7 -5.78 -15.69 -10.52
N SER A 8 -5.57 -14.46 -10.89
CA SER A 8 -5.70 -13.30 -9.99
C SER A 8 -6.46 -12.16 -10.66
N SER A 9 -7.09 -11.32 -9.87
CA SER A 9 -7.88 -10.19 -10.39
C SER A 9 -6.97 -8.99 -10.75
N PHE A 10 -7.14 -8.48 -11.96
CA PHE A 10 -6.63 -7.18 -12.39
C PHE A 10 -7.83 -6.27 -12.70
N GLY A 11 -8.23 -5.47 -11.72
CA GLY A 11 -9.54 -4.82 -11.75
C GLY A 11 -10.65 -5.86 -11.82
N TYR A 12 -11.57 -5.73 -12.75
CA TYR A 12 -12.67 -6.70 -12.98
C TYR A 12 -12.29 -7.84 -13.91
N ARG A 13 -11.07 -7.89 -14.45
CA ARG A 13 -10.58 -8.96 -15.31
C ARG A 13 -9.80 -9.98 -14.49
N ASP A 14 -9.99 -11.27 -14.74
CA ASP A 14 -9.16 -12.32 -14.18
C ASP A 14 -8.02 -12.61 -15.16
N VAL A 15 -6.80 -12.61 -14.67
CA VAL A 15 -5.57 -12.80 -15.44
C VAL A 15 -4.65 -13.80 -14.72
N PRO A 16 -3.73 -14.47 -15.42
CA PRO A 16 -2.70 -15.26 -14.75
C PRO A 16 -1.87 -14.38 -13.79
N SER A 17 -1.51 -14.93 -12.62
CA SER A 17 -0.79 -14.22 -11.57
C SER A 17 0.49 -13.52 -12.04
N GLU A 18 1.26 -14.17 -12.91
CA GLU A 18 2.47 -13.59 -13.52
C GLU A 18 2.15 -12.38 -14.43
N VAL A 19 1.00 -12.42 -15.10
CA VAL A 19 0.53 -11.33 -15.96
C VAL A 19 0.09 -10.14 -15.13
N LYS A 20 -0.60 -10.36 -14.00
CA LYS A 20 -1.03 -9.30 -13.08
C LYS A 20 0.15 -8.45 -12.63
N THR A 21 1.22 -9.07 -12.16
CA THR A 21 2.42 -8.34 -11.68
C THR A 21 2.99 -7.42 -12.75
N ARG A 22 3.05 -7.85 -14.01
CA ARG A 22 3.51 -7.02 -15.13
C ARG A 22 2.56 -5.87 -15.45
N LEU A 23 1.25 -6.13 -15.46
CA LEU A 23 0.24 -5.11 -15.71
C LEU A 23 0.24 -4.05 -14.60
N VAL A 24 0.31 -4.46 -13.33
CA VAL A 24 0.42 -3.54 -12.19
C VAL A 24 1.66 -2.66 -12.32
N ARG A 25 2.82 -3.25 -12.63
CA ARG A 25 4.05 -2.48 -12.86
C ARG A 25 3.87 -1.44 -13.97
N SER A 26 3.28 -1.83 -15.10
CA SER A 26 3.01 -0.92 -16.21
C SER A 26 2.10 0.25 -15.82
N VAL A 27 1.04 0.00 -15.01
CA VAL A 27 0.19 1.06 -14.47
C VAL A 27 1.00 2.05 -13.64
N PHE A 28 1.84 1.56 -12.72
CA PHE A 28 2.65 2.45 -11.87
C PHE A 28 3.76 3.15 -12.63
N ASP A 29 4.35 2.55 -13.65
CA ASP A 29 5.33 3.21 -14.53
C ASP A 29 4.70 4.39 -15.28
N SER A 30 3.45 4.23 -15.77
CA SER A 30 2.75 5.30 -16.49
C SER A 30 2.36 6.48 -15.59
N VAL A 31 1.98 6.20 -14.35
CA VAL A 31 1.54 7.24 -13.39
C VAL A 31 2.66 7.79 -12.51
N ALA A 32 3.85 7.17 -12.49
CA ALA A 32 4.95 7.55 -11.60
C ALA A 32 5.31 9.06 -11.66
N PRO A 33 5.37 9.72 -12.83
CA PRO A 33 5.65 11.16 -12.90
C PRO A 33 4.57 12.04 -12.26
N HIS A 34 3.32 11.54 -12.21
CA HIS A 34 2.14 12.26 -11.71
C HIS A 34 1.52 11.59 -10.49
N TYR A 35 2.28 10.73 -9.81
CA TYR A 35 1.78 9.89 -8.71
C TYR A 35 1.13 10.69 -7.58
N ASP A 36 1.71 11.82 -7.20
CA ASP A 36 1.15 12.67 -6.14
C ASP A 36 -0.17 13.31 -6.59
N VAL A 37 -0.24 13.76 -7.86
CA VAL A 37 -1.47 14.32 -8.44
C VAL A 37 -2.57 13.26 -8.51
N MET A 38 -2.22 12.02 -8.88
CA MET A 38 -3.15 10.89 -8.88
C MET A 38 -3.72 10.64 -7.47
N ASN A 39 -2.87 10.60 -6.45
CA ASN A 39 -3.30 10.44 -5.07
C ASN A 39 -4.18 11.61 -4.60
N ASP A 40 -3.85 12.84 -4.97
CA ASP A 40 -4.67 14.02 -4.68
C ASP A 40 -6.05 13.91 -5.33
N LEU A 41 -6.12 13.54 -6.61
CA LEU A 41 -7.40 13.36 -7.31
C LEU A 41 -8.23 12.23 -6.69
N MET A 42 -7.62 11.07 -6.39
CA MET A 42 -8.33 9.93 -5.81
C MET A 42 -8.88 10.19 -4.41
N SER A 43 -8.24 11.06 -3.65
CA SER A 43 -8.53 11.28 -2.23
C SER A 43 -9.07 12.68 -1.91
N GLY A 44 -9.15 13.59 -2.88
CA GLY A 44 -9.39 15.01 -2.60
C GLY A 44 -8.34 15.61 -1.68
N GLY A 45 -7.09 15.12 -1.74
CA GLY A 45 -5.96 15.53 -0.87
C GLY A 45 -5.96 14.89 0.52
N LEU A 46 -7.00 14.12 0.89
CA LEU A 46 -7.13 13.51 2.22
C LEU A 46 -6.07 12.42 2.51
N HIS A 47 -5.42 11.86 1.48
CA HIS A 47 -4.40 10.83 1.66
C HIS A 47 -3.27 11.26 2.60
N ARG A 48 -2.98 12.56 2.67
CA ARG A 48 -1.96 13.11 3.57
C ARG A 48 -2.35 12.92 5.04
N LEU A 49 -3.60 13.23 5.38
CA LEU A 49 -4.14 13.06 6.74
C LEU A 49 -4.23 11.58 7.12
N TRP A 50 -4.57 10.70 6.16
CA TRP A 50 -4.61 9.26 6.41
C TRP A 50 -3.22 8.69 6.67
N LYS A 51 -2.19 9.16 5.94
CA LYS A 51 -0.79 8.78 6.17
C LYS A 51 -0.28 9.31 7.51
N ASP A 52 -0.69 10.53 7.91
CA ASP A 52 -0.38 11.05 9.25
C ASP A 52 -1.04 10.21 10.35
N ALA A 53 -2.27 9.74 10.14
CA ALA A 53 -2.94 8.83 11.08
C ALA A 53 -2.20 7.49 11.24
N LEU A 54 -1.60 6.95 10.15
CA LEU A 54 -0.74 5.76 10.22
C LEU A 54 0.49 6.02 11.08
N ILE A 55 1.22 7.11 10.85
CA ILE A 55 2.41 7.46 11.60
C ILE A 55 2.08 7.71 13.08
N ASN A 56 0.98 8.41 13.35
CA ASN A 56 0.52 8.66 14.72
C ASN A 56 0.15 7.36 15.46
N TRP A 57 -0.34 6.35 14.75
CA TRP A 57 -0.63 5.05 15.36
C TRP A 57 0.62 4.20 15.53
N LEU A 58 1.56 4.29 14.61
CA LEU A 58 2.86 3.61 14.70
C LEU A 58 3.68 4.10 15.90
N ARG A 59 3.63 5.40 16.22
CA ARG A 59 4.42 6.07 17.27
C ARG A 59 5.91 5.84 17.11
N PRO A 60 6.53 6.39 16.06
CA PRO A 60 7.96 6.20 15.81
C PRO A 60 8.85 6.55 17.00
N SER A 61 9.95 5.82 17.14
CA SER A 61 11.01 6.13 18.10
C SER A 61 12.38 5.97 17.44
N PRO A 62 13.45 6.60 17.95
CA PRO A 62 14.79 6.54 17.37
C PRO A 62 15.37 5.11 17.29
N ALA A 63 14.95 4.22 18.19
CA ALA A 63 15.40 2.82 18.19
C ALA A 63 14.60 1.91 17.25
N MET A 64 13.45 2.38 16.73
CA MET A 64 12.56 1.59 15.90
C MET A 64 13.05 1.51 14.45
N THR A 65 13.08 0.32 13.87
CA THR A 65 13.27 0.11 12.44
C THR A 65 11.92 -0.08 11.74
N LEU A 66 11.77 0.51 10.55
CA LEU A 66 10.58 0.38 9.71
C LEU A 66 10.93 -0.26 8.37
N LEU A 67 10.17 -1.28 7.97
CA LEU A 67 10.12 -1.77 6.60
C LEU A 67 8.82 -1.27 5.95
N ASP A 68 8.93 -0.34 5.00
CA ASP A 68 7.82 0.25 4.25
C ASP A 68 7.67 -0.46 2.89
N VAL A 69 6.75 -1.42 2.82
CA VAL A 69 6.56 -2.30 1.66
C VAL A 69 5.49 -1.75 0.72
N ALA A 70 5.73 -1.89 -0.59
CA ALA A 70 5.04 -1.13 -1.62
C ALA A 70 5.10 0.38 -1.32
N GLY A 71 6.27 0.82 -0.83
CA GLY A 71 6.48 2.18 -0.32
C GLY A 71 6.61 3.24 -1.42
N GLY A 72 6.75 2.82 -2.67
CA GLY A 72 6.78 3.68 -3.85
C GLY A 72 7.82 4.79 -3.74
N THR A 73 7.37 6.04 -3.70
CA THR A 73 8.24 7.22 -3.56
C THR A 73 8.65 7.53 -2.12
N GLY A 74 8.39 6.62 -1.15
CA GLY A 74 8.84 6.73 0.23
C GLY A 74 8.14 7.80 1.07
N ASP A 75 6.87 8.10 0.81
CA ASP A 75 6.15 9.12 1.57
C ASP A 75 5.93 8.72 3.04
N ILE A 76 5.59 7.47 3.32
CA ILE A 76 5.49 6.93 4.69
C ILE A 76 6.86 6.97 5.36
N ALA A 77 7.90 6.52 4.68
CA ALA A 77 9.27 6.51 5.18
C ALA A 77 9.74 7.92 5.60
N ARG A 78 9.48 8.95 4.77
CA ARG A 78 9.80 10.34 5.12
C ARG A 78 9.04 10.82 6.36
N ARG A 79 7.74 10.52 6.45
CA ARG A 79 6.92 10.88 7.62
C ARG A 79 7.41 10.18 8.88
N PHE A 80 7.79 8.91 8.77
CA PHE A 80 8.38 8.13 9.86
C PHE A 80 9.64 8.80 10.40
N LYS A 81 10.56 9.22 9.53
CA LYS A 81 11.79 9.93 9.91
C LYS A 81 11.49 11.28 10.52
N HIS A 82 10.57 12.07 9.94
CA HIS A 82 10.16 13.36 10.51
C HIS A 82 9.53 13.23 11.90
N ALA A 83 8.88 12.11 12.18
CA ALA A 83 8.31 11.79 13.49
C ALA A 83 9.34 11.23 14.50
N GLY A 84 10.64 11.25 14.17
CA GLY A 84 11.71 10.79 15.04
C GLY A 84 11.98 9.29 15.00
N GLY A 85 11.54 8.62 13.94
CA GLY A 85 11.83 7.20 13.70
C GLY A 85 13.31 6.93 13.39
N GLY A 86 13.77 5.72 13.68
CA GLY A 86 15.12 5.25 13.41
C GLY A 86 15.35 4.94 11.93
N ASN A 87 15.94 3.78 11.62
CA ASN A 87 16.20 3.38 10.23
C ASN A 87 14.92 2.94 9.52
N VAL A 88 14.82 3.27 8.23
CA VAL A 88 13.71 2.86 7.39
C VAL A 88 14.22 2.29 6.07
N THR A 89 13.68 1.14 5.68
CA THR A 89 13.89 0.54 4.36
C THR A 89 12.60 0.65 3.56
N VAL A 90 12.67 1.33 2.41
CA VAL A 90 11.57 1.39 1.43
C VAL A 90 11.76 0.24 0.45
N CYS A 91 10.80 -0.68 0.42
CA CYS A 91 10.80 -1.83 -0.48
C CYS A 91 9.64 -1.70 -1.46
N ASP A 92 9.94 -1.75 -2.75
CA ASP A 92 8.91 -1.73 -3.80
C ASP A 92 9.33 -2.59 -4.99
N ILE A 93 8.36 -3.16 -5.69
CA ILE A 93 8.60 -3.93 -6.91
C ILE A 93 8.92 -3.02 -8.12
N ASN A 94 8.56 -1.74 -8.03
CA ASN A 94 8.71 -0.75 -9.09
C ASN A 94 9.96 0.11 -8.87
N GLU A 95 11.00 -0.15 -9.66
CA GLU A 95 12.27 0.57 -9.60
C GLU A 95 12.14 2.05 -9.93
N SER A 96 11.26 2.43 -10.86
CA SER A 96 11.04 3.83 -11.27
C SER A 96 10.51 4.66 -10.10
N MET A 97 9.60 4.08 -9.30
CA MET A 97 9.07 4.71 -8.09
C MET A 97 10.15 4.90 -7.03
N LEU A 98 10.96 3.86 -6.76
CA LEU A 98 12.08 3.92 -5.82
C LEU A 98 13.09 4.99 -6.21
N LYS A 99 13.42 5.09 -7.51
CA LYS A 99 14.34 6.12 -8.03
C LYS A 99 13.82 7.51 -7.74
N ILE A 100 12.56 7.81 -8.07
CA ILE A 100 11.93 9.10 -7.77
C ILE A 100 11.97 9.39 -6.26
N GLY A 101 11.67 8.39 -5.43
CA GLY A 101 11.69 8.53 -3.98
C GLY A 101 13.08 8.84 -3.44
N ARG A 102 14.10 8.12 -3.90
CA ARG A 102 15.50 8.33 -3.52
C ARG A 102 15.98 9.73 -3.91
N ASP A 103 15.71 10.15 -5.16
CA ASP A 103 16.10 11.47 -5.62
C ASP A 103 15.44 12.59 -4.80
N ARG A 104 14.16 12.41 -4.41
CA ARG A 104 13.46 13.34 -3.50
C ARG A 104 14.07 13.35 -2.08
N ALA A 105 14.40 12.19 -1.53
CA ALA A 105 15.03 12.10 -0.22
C ALA A 105 16.39 12.80 -0.20
N LEU A 106 17.21 12.58 -1.23
CA LEU A 106 18.50 13.27 -1.42
C LEU A 106 18.31 14.79 -1.50
N ASN A 107 17.37 15.29 -2.29
CA ASN A 107 17.08 16.72 -2.44
C ASN A 107 16.60 17.37 -1.11
N LEU A 108 16.03 16.60 -0.21
CA LEU A 108 15.61 17.04 1.12
C LEU A 108 16.69 16.85 2.19
N GLY A 109 17.89 16.37 1.83
CA GLY A 109 18.96 16.08 2.76
C GLY A 109 18.72 14.87 3.66
N MET A 110 17.73 14.03 3.34
CA MET A 110 17.35 12.84 4.12
C MET A 110 18.12 11.62 3.61
N ILE A 111 19.40 11.52 4.00
CA ILE A 111 20.30 10.46 3.52
C ILE A 111 20.47 9.39 4.58
N GLU A 112 20.67 9.77 5.82
CA GLU A 112 20.98 8.85 6.91
C GLU A 112 19.73 8.07 7.38
N GLY A 113 19.89 6.74 7.49
CA GLY A 113 18.85 5.85 7.96
C GLY A 113 17.73 5.64 6.94
N PHE A 114 18.00 5.88 5.64
CA PHE A 114 17.13 5.51 4.52
C PHE A 114 17.80 4.48 3.64
N ASP A 115 17.15 3.32 3.49
CA ASP A 115 17.53 2.27 2.55
C ASP A 115 16.43 2.07 1.51
N TRP A 116 16.83 1.68 0.29
CA TRP A 116 15.95 1.48 -0.86
C TRP A 116 16.21 0.12 -1.48
N CYS A 117 15.18 -0.72 -1.54
CA CYS A 117 15.27 -2.09 -1.98
C CYS A 117 14.21 -2.44 -3.03
N ILE A 118 14.64 -3.04 -4.13
CA ILE A 118 13.68 -3.65 -5.07
C ILE A 118 13.28 -5.00 -4.49
N GLY A 119 11.96 -5.20 -4.26
CA GLY A 119 11.45 -6.45 -3.71
C GLY A 119 9.97 -6.65 -3.96
N ASN A 120 9.57 -7.91 -3.97
CA ASN A 120 8.17 -8.32 -4.07
C ASN A 120 7.63 -8.60 -2.67
N ALA A 121 6.48 -8.02 -2.33
CA ALA A 121 5.80 -8.23 -1.06
C ALA A 121 5.48 -9.72 -0.78
N GLU A 122 5.35 -10.54 -1.83
CA GLU A 122 5.11 -11.99 -1.73
C GLU A 122 6.40 -12.81 -1.55
N GLN A 123 7.57 -12.19 -1.64
CA GLN A 123 8.89 -12.81 -1.45
C GLN A 123 9.89 -11.71 -1.12
N LEU A 124 9.90 -11.29 0.15
CA LEU A 124 10.72 -10.18 0.60
C LEU A 124 12.20 -10.59 0.71
N PRO A 125 13.14 -9.79 0.18
CA PRO A 125 14.56 -10.07 0.22
C PRO A 125 15.18 -9.68 1.58
N PHE A 126 14.52 -10.02 2.67
CA PHE A 126 14.94 -9.74 4.04
C PHE A 126 14.92 -11.02 4.87
N GLU A 127 15.80 -11.06 5.86
CA GLU A 127 15.88 -12.17 6.82
C GLU A 127 14.64 -12.21 7.72
N ASP A 128 14.39 -13.36 8.32
CA ASP A 128 13.37 -13.53 9.34
C ASP A 128 13.69 -12.62 10.53
N LEU A 129 12.66 -12.09 11.19
CA LEU A 129 12.82 -11.31 12.42
C LEU A 129 13.76 -10.11 12.28
N SER A 130 13.77 -9.45 11.13
CA SER A 130 14.73 -8.39 10.81
C SER A 130 14.23 -6.97 11.13
N THR A 131 12.91 -6.75 11.28
CA THR A 131 12.35 -5.41 11.49
C THR A 131 11.41 -5.32 12.68
N ASP A 132 11.35 -4.15 13.33
CA ASP A 132 10.47 -3.89 14.48
C ASP A 132 9.06 -3.51 14.02
N SER A 133 8.93 -2.87 12.87
CA SER A 133 7.65 -2.42 12.31
C SER A 133 7.59 -2.59 10.80
N TYR A 134 6.38 -2.79 10.30
CA TYR A 134 6.06 -2.98 8.90
C TYR A 134 4.90 -2.08 8.52
N SER A 135 5.05 -1.32 7.46
CA SER A 135 3.95 -0.56 6.87
C SER A 135 3.68 -0.96 5.43
N VAL A 136 2.41 -0.92 5.04
CA VAL A 136 1.98 -0.93 3.66
C VAL A 136 0.85 0.08 3.50
N ALA A 137 1.05 1.06 2.61
CA ALA A 137 0.08 2.13 2.39
C ALA A 137 -0.31 2.21 0.92
N PHE A 138 -1.58 1.92 0.60
CA PHE A 138 -2.17 1.96 -0.74
C PHE A 138 -1.49 1.02 -1.76
N GLY A 139 -0.85 -0.04 -1.26
CA GLY A 139 -0.11 -1.01 -2.07
C GLY A 139 -0.68 -2.42 -2.04
N LEU A 140 -1.30 -2.82 -0.93
CA LEU A 140 -1.68 -4.22 -0.69
C LEU A 140 -2.73 -4.75 -1.69
N ARG A 141 -3.66 -3.90 -2.16
CA ARG A 141 -4.66 -4.26 -3.18
C ARG A 141 -4.05 -4.68 -4.53
N ASN A 142 -2.81 -4.28 -4.80
CA ASN A 142 -2.10 -4.58 -6.04
C ASN A 142 -1.33 -5.91 -5.97
N VAL A 143 -1.16 -6.46 -4.79
CA VAL A 143 -0.49 -7.75 -4.56
C VAL A 143 -1.34 -8.88 -5.16
N THR A 144 -0.67 -9.89 -5.68
CA THR A 144 -1.33 -11.00 -6.37
C THR A 144 -1.94 -12.00 -5.38
N ARG A 145 -1.17 -12.39 -4.35
CA ARG A 145 -1.56 -13.33 -3.30
C ARG A 145 -1.43 -12.66 -1.93
N LEU A 146 -2.54 -12.14 -1.43
CA LEU A 146 -2.57 -11.38 -0.17
C LEU A 146 -2.10 -12.19 1.03
N GLU A 147 -2.51 -13.46 1.11
CA GLU A 147 -2.15 -14.39 2.17
C GLU A 147 -0.63 -14.65 2.21
N VAL A 148 0.00 -14.74 1.05
CA VAL A 148 1.46 -14.91 0.96
C VAL A 148 2.17 -13.64 1.43
N ALA A 149 1.71 -12.47 1.00
CA ALA A 149 2.29 -11.20 1.41
C ALA A 149 2.13 -10.94 2.92
N LEU A 150 0.99 -11.32 3.50
CA LEU A 150 0.78 -11.22 4.95
C LEU A 150 1.66 -12.20 5.72
N SER A 151 1.89 -13.41 5.20
CA SER A 151 2.82 -14.39 5.77
C SER A 151 4.26 -13.88 5.73
N GLU A 152 4.68 -13.26 4.63
CA GLU A 152 5.99 -12.62 4.49
C GLU A 152 6.16 -11.43 5.43
N ALA A 153 5.12 -10.58 5.55
CA ALA A 153 5.13 -9.49 6.52
C ALA A 153 5.33 -10.01 7.97
N ARG A 154 4.66 -11.12 8.32
CA ARG A 154 4.86 -11.76 9.61
C ARG A 154 6.26 -12.35 9.74
N ARG A 155 6.81 -12.98 8.69
CA ARG A 155 8.13 -13.61 8.71
C ARG A 155 9.22 -12.61 9.07
N VAL A 156 9.21 -11.44 8.44
CA VAL A 156 10.26 -10.42 8.64
C VAL A 156 10.10 -9.61 9.93
N LEU A 157 8.92 -9.53 10.52
CA LEU A 157 8.69 -8.84 11.78
C LEU A 157 9.30 -9.62 12.95
N LYS A 158 9.94 -8.94 13.88
CA LYS A 158 10.38 -9.50 15.17
C LYS A 158 9.17 -9.85 16.06
N PRO A 159 9.33 -10.75 17.06
CA PRO A 159 8.33 -10.89 18.12
C PRO A 159 8.06 -9.54 18.79
N GLY A 160 6.79 -9.20 19.00
CA GLY A 160 6.36 -7.86 19.43
C GLY A 160 6.35 -6.82 18.31
N GLY A 161 6.66 -7.20 17.09
CA GLY A 161 6.67 -6.30 15.93
C GLY A 161 5.26 -5.91 15.47
N HIS A 162 5.14 -4.72 14.92
CA HIS A 162 3.87 -4.06 14.60
C HIS A 162 3.67 -3.93 13.08
N LEU A 163 2.57 -4.48 12.56
CA LEU A 163 2.09 -4.31 11.20
C LEU A 163 1.03 -3.20 11.15
N LEU A 164 1.20 -2.24 10.25
CA LEU A 164 0.17 -1.26 9.87
C LEU A 164 -0.13 -1.32 8.39
N CYS A 165 -1.41 -1.51 8.05
CA CYS A 165 -1.90 -1.50 6.68
C CYS A 165 -2.93 -0.39 6.49
N LEU A 166 -2.60 0.59 5.66
CA LEU A 166 -3.48 1.68 5.25
C LEU A 166 -3.93 1.44 3.82
N GLU A 167 -5.23 1.19 3.60
CA GLU A 167 -5.71 0.86 2.26
C GLU A 167 -7.12 1.40 2.04
N PHE A 168 -7.45 1.68 0.77
CA PHE A 168 -8.82 1.94 0.36
C PHE A 168 -9.70 0.75 0.74
N SER A 169 -10.93 1.05 1.14
CA SER A 169 -11.81 0.04 1.69
C SER A 169 -13.28 0.32 1.33
N HIS A 170 -14.19 -0.33 2.03
CA HIS A 170 -15.62 -0.25 1.77
C HIS A 170 -16.27 0.81 2.65
N VAL A 171 -16.88 1.81 2.00
CA VAL A 171 -17.57 2.91 2.68
C VAL A 171 -18.71 2.39 3.53
N THR A 172 -18.75 2.78 4.79
CA THR A 172 -19.74 2.28 5.77
C THR A 172 -21.08 3.00 5.71
N LEU A 173 -21.14 4.22 5.17
CA LEU A 173 -22.35 5.00 5.03
C LEU A 173 -23.00 4.82 3.64
N PRO A 174 -24.21 4.27 3.49
CA PRO A 174 -24.78 3.89 2.20
C PRO A 174 -24.94 5.05 1.21
N TRP A 175 -25.30 6.25 1.69
CA TRP A 175 -25.43 7.42 0.84
C TRP A 175 -24.08 7.92 0.31
N LEU A 176 -23.04 7.88 1.17
CA LEU A 176 -21.69 8.26 0.78
C LEU A 176 -21.07 7.22 -0.15
N ALA A 177 -21.38 5.93 0.05
CA ALA A 177 -20.94 4.86 -0.85
C ALA A 177 -21.39 5.10 -2.28
N ARG A 178 -22.69 5.46 -2.48
CA ARG A 178 -23.22 5.78 -3.82
C ARG A 178 -22.54 7.00 -4.45
N LEU A 179 -22.30 8.05 -3.64
CA LEU A 179 -21.63 9.25 -4.12
C LEU A 179 -20.17 8.98 -4.50
N TYR A 180 -19.45 8.25 -3.65
CA TYR A 180 -18.05 7.87 -3.88
C TYR A 180 -17.92 6.93 -5.09
N GLU A 181 -18.89 6.04 -5.29
CA GLU A 181 -18.93 5.17 -6.47
C GLU A 181 -19.07 5.99 -7.76
N LYS A 182 -20.04 6.91 -7.80
CA LYS A 182 -20.23 7.80 -8.96
C LYS A 182 -18.97 8.63 -9.22
N TYR A 183 -18.32 9.15 -8.19
CA TYR A 183 -17.05 9.86 -8.31
C TYR A 183 -15.94 8.95 -8.89
N SER A 184 -15.77 7.74 -8.33
CA SER A 184 -14.69 6.82 -8.71
C SER A 184 -14.80 6.31 -10.16
N PHE A 185 -16.01 6.09 -10.66
CA PHE A 185 -16.21 5.52 -12.00
C PHE A 185 -16.54 6.54 -13.09
N SER A 186 -16.96 7.75 -12.72
CA SER A 186 -17.30 8.78 -13.71
C SER A 186 -16.30 9.94 -13.71
N VAL A 187 -15.90 10.42 -12.53
CA VAL A 187 -15.07 11.62 -12.42
C VAL A 187 -13.58 11.29 -12.51
N LEU A 188 -13.13 10.26 -11.80
CA LEU A 188 -11.69 9.91 -11.78
C LEU A 188 -11.14 9.51 -13.17
N PRO A 189 -11.78 8.64 -13.98
CA PRO A 189 -11.27 8.32 -15.32
C PRO A 189 -11.27 9.52 -16.24
N PHE A 190 -12.27 10.42 -16.13
CA PHE A 190 -12.31 11.65 -16.89
C PHE A 190 -11.13 12.58 -16.53
N LEU A 191 -10.89 12.80 -15.24
CA LEU A 191 -9.75 13.59 -14.77
C LEU A 191 -8.41 12.93 -15.16
N GLY A 192 -8.32 11.60 -15.06
CA GLY A 192 -7.16 10.84 -15.46
C GLY A 192 -6.83 11.00 -16.94
N SER A 193 -7.83 11.00 -17.80
CA SER A 193 -7.65 11.24 -19.25
C SER A 193 -7.15 12.64 -19.54
N TRP A 194 -7.55 13.62 -18.76
CA TRP A 194 -7.20 15.03 -18.97
C TRP A 194 -5.82 15.38 -18.39
N VAL A 195 -5.48 14.86 -17.20
CA VAL A 195 -4.24 15.19 -16.48
C VAL A 195 -3.08 14.30 -16.91
N ALA A 196 -3.31 12.98 -17.01
CA ALA A 196 -2.24 12.01 -17.26
C ALA A 196 -2.34 11.32 -18.63
N LYS A 197 -3.38 11.60 -19.43
CA LYS A 197 -3.70 10.91 -20.68
C LYS A 197 -3.81 9.37 -20.53
N ASP A 198 -4.18 8.90 -19.34
CA ASP A 198 -4.20 7.48 -18.97
C ASP A 198 -5.47 7.12 -18.19
N ALA A 199 -6.61 7.05 -18.89
CA ALA A 199 -7.88 6.69 -18.30
C ALA A 199 -7.93 5.21 -17.83
N GLU A 200 -7.14 4.32 -18.44
CA GLU A 200 -7.13 2.89 -18.09
C GLU A 200 -6.52 2.65 -16.72
N SER A 201 -5.39 3.28 -16.42
CA SER A 201 -4.75 3.17 -15.09
C SER A 201 -5.67 3.68 -13.99
N TYR A 202 -6.36 4.80 -14.20
CA TYR A 202 -7.33 5.32 -13.22
C TYR A 202 -8.56 4.42 -13.04
N ARG A 203 -9.04 3.78 -14.13
CA ARG A 203 -10.11 2.77 -14.05
C ARG A 203 -9.65 1.55 -13.26
N TYR A 204 -8.46 1.01 -13.55
CA TYR A 204 -7.89 -0.09 -12.79
C TYR A 204 -7.83 0.21 -11.29
N LEU A 205 -7.40 1.42 -10.92
CA LEU A 205 -7.32 1.83 -9.51
C LEU A 205 -8.69 1.79 -8.84
N ALA A 206 -9.75 2.31 -9.50
CA ALA A 206 -11.10 2.26 -8.97
C ALA A 206 -11.64 0.81 -8.85
N GLU A 207 -11.39 -0.03 -9.85
CA GLU A 207 -11.82 -1.43 -9.85
C GLU A 207 -11.08 -2.27 -8.80
N SER A 208 -9.76 -2.04 -8.62
CA SER A 208 -8.95 -2.75 -7.62
C SER A 208 -9.43 -2.49 -6.19
N ILE A 209 -9.90 -1.27 -5.89
CA ILE A 209 -10.51 -0.92 -4.60
C ILE A 209 -11.76 -1.78 -4.34
N ARG A 210 -12.61 -1.99 -5.36
CA ARG A 210 -13.86 -2.75 -5.21
C ARG A 210 -13.64 -4.25 -5.03
N ARG A 211 -12.53 -4.77 -5.54
CA ARG A 211 -12.15 -6.19 -5.41
C ARG A 211 -11.35 -6.47 -4.13
N PHE A 212 -10.91 -5.42 -3.44
CA PHE A 212 -10.14 -5.58 -2.20
C PHE A 212 -11.04 -6.07 -1.06
N PRO A 213 -10.54 -6.91 -0.14
CA PRO A 213 -11.30 -7.40 1.00
C PRO A 213 -11.90 -6.27 1.85
N THR A 214 -13.06 -6.52 2.42
CA THR A 214 -13.65 -5.66 3.46
C THR A 214 -12.77 -5.63 4.71
N GLN A 215 -13.00 -4.65 5.59
CA GLN A 215 -12.21 -4.51 6.82
C GLN A 215 -12.21 -5.81 7.68
N PRO A 216 -13.35 -6.47 7.95
CA PRO A 216 -13.36 -7.72 8.70
C PRO A 216 -12.70 -8.89 7.96
N GLU A 217 -12.81 -8.94 6.63
CA GLU A 217 -12.16 -9.98 5.82
C GLU A 217 -10.64 -9.84 5.87
N LEU A 218 -10.11 -8.62 5.68
CA LEU A 218 -8.67 -8.38 5.81
C LEU A 218 -8.16 -8.69 7.22
N ALA A 219 -8.92 -8.33 8.26
CA ALA A 219 -8.58 -8.68 9.65
C ALA A 219 -8.52 -10.20 9.85
N ARG A 220 -9.45 -10.96 9.26
CA ARG A 220 -9.42 -12.42 9.29
C ARG A 220 -8.19 -12.98 8.56
N MET A 221 -7.88 -12.46 7.37
CA MET A 221 -6.67 -12.88 6.63
C MET A 221 -5.38 -12.60 7.43
N MET A 222 -5.30 -11.48 8.16
CA MET A 222 -4.19 -11.20 9.08
C MET A 222 -4.15 -12.22 10.22
N GLN A 223 -5.30 -12.61 10.78
CA GLN A 223 -5.38 -13.64 11.81
C GLN A 223 -4.91 -15.00 11.29
N ASP A 224 -5.35 -15.39 10.10
CA ASP A 224 -4.96 -16.65 9.44
C ASP A 224 -3.45 -16.68 9.12
N ALA A 225 -2.85 -15.52 8.84
CA ALA A 225 -1.40 -15.37 8.71
C ALA A 225 -0.65 -15.42 10.06
N GLY A 226 -1.37 -15.53 11.19
CA GLY A 226 -0.80 -15.70 12.53
C GLY A 226 -0.48 -14.39 13.26
N PHE A 227 -1.07 -13.27 12.85
CA PHE A 227 -1.05 -12.04 13.63
C PHE A 227 -2.06 -12.07 14.77
N ALA A 228 -1.82 -11.27 15.81
CA ALA A 228 -2.70 -11.10 16.96
C ALA A 228 -2.98 -9.62 17.24
N GLY A 229 -3.90 -9.34 18.17
CA GLY A 229 -4.26 -7.97 18.55
C GLY A 229 -4.78 -7.12 17.38
N ILE A 230 -5.45 -7.76 16.42
CA ILE A 230 -5.88 -7.13 15.17
C ILE A 230 -7.03 -6.16 15.47
N THR A 231 -6.84 -4.93 15.06
CA THR A 231 -7.85 -3.87 15.14
C THR A 231 -7.80 -3.01 13.88
N TRP A 232 -8.86 -2.27 13.61
CA TRP A 232 -8.86 -1.31 12.51
C TRP A 232 -9.63 -0.04 12.85
N ARG A 233 -9.31 1.03 12.14
CA ARG A 233 -10.00 2.33 12.20
C ARG A 233 -10.48 2.69 10.81
N ASN A 234 -11.76 3.01 10.67
CA ASN A 234 -12.30 3.58 9.45
C ASN A 234 -11.97 5.07 9.41
N LEU A 235 -11.32 5.50 8.34
CA LEU A 235 -11.03 6.89 8.05
C LEU A 235 -11.98 7.38 6.95
N SER A 236 -12.45 8.64 7.05
CA SER A 236 -13.42 9.22 6.11
C SER A 236 -14.60 8.28 5.84
N SER A 237 -15.24 7.82 6.91
CA SER A 237 -16.43 6.93 6.85
C SER A 237 -16.16 5.61 6.10
N GLY A 238 -14.94 5.09 6.16
CA GLY A 238 -14.57 3.80 5.57
C GLY A 238 -14.09 3.89 4.12
N ILE A 239 -13.93 5.09 3.52
CA ILE A 239 -13.24 5.24 2.23
C ILE A 239 -11.85 4.61 2.31
N VAL A 240 -11.20 4.75 3.46
CA VAL A 240 -9.92 4.13 3.81
C VAL A 240 -10.05 3.45 5.17
N ALA A 241 -9.39 2.32 5.33
CA ALA A 241 -9.22 1.66 6.62
C ALA A 241 -7.73 1.54 6.96
N LEU A 242 -7.41 1.77 8.22
CA LEU A 242 -6.10 1.56 8.78
C LEU A 242 -6.16 0.37 9.75
N HIS A 243 -5.56 -0.74 9.37
CA HIS A 243 -5.45 -1.96 10.19
C HIS A 243 -4.14 -1.97 10.95
N SER A 244 -4.20 -2.49 12.16
CA SER A 244 -3.07 -2.70 13.07
C SER A 244 -3.08 -4.15 13.53
N ALA A 245 -1.93 -4.81 13.49
CA ALA A 245 -1.76 -6.19 13.90
C ALA A 245 -0.36 -6.41 14.49
N TRP A 246 -0.21 -7.39 15.38
CA TRP A 246 1.03 -7.66 16.09
C TRP A 246 1.52 -9.08 15.86
N ARG A 247 2.83 -9.23 15.66
CA ARG A 247 3.47 -10.53 15.74
C ARG A 247 3.74 -10.84 17.21
N ILE A 248 3.05 -11.82 17.77
CA ILE A 248 3.28 -12.36 19.10
C ILE A 248 4.13 -13.62 19.00
#